data_6fb27b5d89b9de9313a94b0aeea7d682
#
_entry.id   6fb27b5d89b9de9313a94b0aeea7d682
#
_cell.length_a   1.000
_cell.length_b   1.000
_cell.length_c   1.000
_cell.angle_alpha   90.00
_cell.angle_beta   90.00
_cell.angle_gamma   90.00
#
_symmetry.space_group_name_H-M   'P 1'
#
loop_
_entity.id
_entity.type
_entity.pdbx_description
1 polymer ?
#
loop_
_entity_poly.entity_id
_entity_poly.type
_entity_poly.pdbx_seq_one_letter_code
_entity_poly.pdbx_strand_id
1 'polypeptide(L)'
;MAVAGRASNGGMICLKGQAGIQLVHDRFRITQPLRRVGERGSDEWETVSWDTALDEIVNGSPALGTPGIAEWYAYAPKKQVEADVALVESGEMTKDAFAAKWADKLIDVEHPDLGPKSNLFCSAGGDRMFLVGDRLTQLGFGSVNNFNHGGVCGMTGVMANVRTHPTTNHKRMYADIDHCECLIIWGTEPMTANKGPSWLAPRLSVARERGMKLYVVDPRQGRSASKADVWLPVIPGKDAELAFAMMSWIIANERYDAAYLSAPSKKAAAALGEPTWSDATHLVAVDLPNRPIVTAKVLGRAGEAGANGEA
;
A
#
# COMPACT_ATOMS: atom_id res chain seq x y z
N MET A 1 23.76 -7.52 1.40
CA MET A 1 23.45 -8.91 1.80
C MET A 1 22.97 -8.93 3.24
N ALA A 2 21.77 -9.41 3.52
CA ALA A 2 21.36 -9.67 4.90
C ALA A 2 22.23 -10.80 5.43
N VAL A 3 22.97 -10.56 6.50
CA VAL A 3 23.77 -11.60 7.15
C VAL A 3 22.80 -12.64 7.70
N ALA A 4 22.79 -13.82 7.11
CA ALA A 4 21.97 -14.93 7.59
C ALA A 4 22.33 -15.21 9.05
N GLY A 5 21.33 -15.17 9.93
CA GLY A 5 21.46 -15.56 11.35
C GLY A 5 21.35 -14.44 12.37
N ARG A 6 21.27 -13.16 12.02
CA ARG A 6 20.95 -12.11 12.98
C ARG A 6 19.47 -11.74 12.90
N ALA A 7 18.76 -11.80 14.04
CA ALA A 7 17.42 -11.27 14.13
C ALA A 7 17.41 -9.82 13.65
N SER A 8 16.51 -9.49 12.73
CA SER A 8 16.44 -8.18 12.08
C SER A 8 16.28 -7.01 13.06
N ASN A 9 15.77 -7.27 14.26
CA ASN A 9 15.54 -6.29 15.30
C ASN A 9 16.59 -6.30 16.44
N GLY A 10 17.59 -7.20 16.38
CA GLY A 10 18.58 -7.33 17.46
C GLY A 10 17.99 -7.68 18.82
N GLY A 11 16.75 -8.18 18.89
CA GLY A 11 16.03 -8.45 20.12
C GLY A 11 15.43 -7.20 20.81
N MET A 12 15.48 -6.04 20.17
CA MET A 12 14.98 -4.79 20.77
C MET A 12 13.47 -4.63 20.61
N ILE A 13 12.83 -4.15 21.66
CA ILE A 13 11.43 -3.75 21.70
C ILE A 13 11.36 -2.23 21.85
N CYS A 14 10.60 -1.55 21.00
CA CYS A 14 10.39 -0.10 21.14
C CYS A 14 9.49 0.22 22.34
N LEU A 15 9.49 1.48 22.77
CA LEU A 15 8.68 1.94 23.93
C LEU A 15 7.20 1.62 23.78
N LYS A 16 6.65 1.65 22.58
CA LYS A 16 5.24 1.26 22.32
C LYS A 16 4.98 -0.22 22.67
N GLY A 17 5.90 -1.10 22.31
CA GLY A 17 5.80 -2.50 22.66
C GLY A 17 5.94 -2.73 24.19
N GLN A 18 6.82 -1.98 24.84
CA GLN A 18 6.98 -2.03 26.30
C GLN A 18 5.74 -1.52 27.04
N ALA A 19 5.09 -0.48 26.52
CA ALA A 19 3.85 0.06 27.07
C ALA A 19 2.63 -0.85 26.83
N GLY A 20 2.75 -1.90 26.04
CA GLY A 20 1.65 -2.81 25.73
C GLY A 20 1.00 -3.45 26.94
N ILE A 21 1.78 -3.80 27.97
CA ILE A 21 1.27 -4.36 29.21
C ILE A 21 0.38 -3.34 29.94
N GLN A 22 0.81 -2.08 29.99
CA GLN A 22 0.01 -1.01 30.61
C GLN A 22 -1.32 -0.81 29.86
N LEU A 23 -1.32 -0.89 28.54
CA LEU A 23 -2.53 -0.79 27.73
C LEU A 23 -3.50 -1.95 27.99
N VAL A 24 -2.97 -3.17 28.14
CA VAL A 24 -3.81 -4.36 28.40
C VAL A 24 -4.44 -4.31 29.79
N HIS A 25 -3.71 -3.81 30.78
CA HIS A 25 -4.13 -3.75 32.17
C HIS A 25 -4.56 -2.35 32.63
N ASP A 26 -4.89 -1.47 31.67
CA ASP A 26 -5.38 -0.13 32.00
C ASP A 26 -6.68 -0.23 32.78
N ARG A 27 -6.77 0.48 33.91
CA ARG A 27 -7.96 0.51 34.77
C ARG A 27 -9.20 1.11 34.10
N PHE A 28 -8.97 1.90 33.04
CA PHE A 28 -10.04 2.50 32.25
C PHE A 28 -10.34 1.72 30.98
N ARG A 29 -9.77 0.54 30.83
CA ARG A 29 -10.02 -0.30 29.67
C ARG A 29 -11.50 -0.66 29.58
N ILE A 30 -12.08 -0.43 28.41
CA ILE A 30 -13.45 -0.88 28.12
C ILE A 30 -13.46 -2.42 28.06
N THR A 31 -14.24 -3.05 28.94
CA THR A 31 -14.36 -4.52 29.06
C THR A 31 -15.74 -5.04 28.71
N GLN A 32 -16.70 -4.15 28.53
CA GLN A 32 -18.07 -4.45 28.14
C GLN A 32 -18.49 -3.58 26.95
N PRO A 33 -19.44 -3.99 26.12
CA PRO A 33 -20.00 -3.15 25.09
C PRO A 33 -20.60 -1.89 25.69
N LEU A 34 -20.38 -0.76 25.02
CA LEU A 34 -20.96 0.52 25.40
C LEU A 34 -21.94 0.97 24.32
N ARG A 35 -23.14 1.35 24.73
CA ARG A 35 -24.12 2.01 23.89
C ARG A 35 -24.15 3.49 24.19
N ARG A 36 -24.19 4.31 23.16
CA ARG A 36 -24.34 5.76 23.31
C ARG A 36 -25.72 6.09 23.88
N VAL A 37 -25.76 6.99 24.83
CA VAL A 37 -27.00 7.61 25.38
C VAL A 37 -27.06 9.05 24.90
N GLY A 38 -28.21 9.49 24.45
CA GLY A 38 -28.37 10.86 23.96
C GLY A 38 -27.82 11.09 22.53
N GLU A 39 -27.64 12.34 22.18
CA GLU A 39 -27.21 12.76 20.85
C GLU A 39 -25.72 12.37 20.52
N ARG A 40 -25.42 12.29 19.23
CA ARG A 40 -24.06 12.04 18.79
C ARG A 40 -23.14 13.19 19.24
N GLY A 41 -22.10 12.87 20.01
CA GLY A 41 -21.15 13.84 20.56
C GLY A 41 -21.44 14.24 22.00
N SER A 42 -22.49 13.74 22.65
CA SER A 42 -22.76 13.99 24.08
C SER A 42 -21.73 13.33 25.02
N ASP A 43 -20.97 12.36 24.50
CA ASP A 43 -20.01 11.55 25.28
C ASP A 43 -20.63 10.78 26.45
N GLU A 44 -21.93 10.51 26.36
CA GLU A 44 -22.68 9.74 27.35
C GLU A 44 -22.83 8.29 26.88
N TRP A 45 -22.48 7.35 27.74
CA TRP A 45 -22.43 5.92 27.42
C TRP A 45 -23.00 5.09 28.55
N GLU A 46 -23.70 4.02 28.18
CA GLU A 46 -24.14 3.01 29.12
C GLU A 46 -23.60 1.64 28.71
N THR A 47 -23.37 0.79 29.71
CA THR A 47 -22.94 -0.59 29.50
C THR A 47 -24.15 -1.44 29.11
N VAL A 48 -24.01 -2.23 28.03
CA VAL A 48 -25.03 -3.19 27.59
C VAL A 48 -24.41 -4.61 27.49
N SER A 49 -25.26 -5.62 27.46
CA SER A 49 -24.81 -6.98 27.22
C SER A 49 -24.32 -7.18 25.78
N TRP A 50 -23.48 -8.19 25.53
CA TRP A 50 -23.10 -8.58 24.18
C TRP A 50 -24.30 -8.96 23.33
N ASP A 51 -25.28 -9.67 23.89
CA ASP A 51 -26.48 -10.06 23.15
C ASP A 51 -27.28 -8.83 22.71
N THR A 52 -27.46 -7.86 23.60
CA THR A 52 -28.11 -6.59 23.27
C THR A 52 -27.33 -5.82 22.20
N ALA A 53 -26.02 -5.71 22.36
CA ALA A 53 -25.19 -4.98 21.40
C ALA A 53 -25.24 -5.62 20.00
N LEU A 54 -25.14 -6.94 19.93
CA LEU A 54 -25.20 -7.68 18.66
C LEU A 54 -26.58 -7.61 18.02
N ASP A 55 -27.64 -7.75 18.81
CA ASP A 55 -29.01 -7.62 18.31
C ASP A 55 -29.29 -6.23 17.75
N GLU A 56 -28.92 -5.18 18.47
CA GLU A 56 -29.10 -3.79 18.01
C GLU A 56 -28.25 -3.47 16.77
N ILE A 57 -27.05 -4.01 16.66
CA ILE A 57 -26.22 -3.86 15.45
C ILE A 57 -26.88 -4.54 14.25
N VAL A 58 -27.38 -5.76 14.45
CA VAL A 58 -27.95 -6.55 13.34
C VAL A 58 -29.34 -6.08 12.96
N ASN A 59 -30.22 -5.92 13.92
CA ASN A 59 -31.65 -5.68 13.72
C ASN A 59 -32.07 -4.23 13.87
N GLY A 60 -31.19 -3.35 14.34
CA GLY A 60 -31.43 -1.96 14.61
C GLY A 60 -31.66 -1.66 16.08
N SER A 61 -31.40 -0.42 16.48
CA SER A 61 -31.55 0.04 17.85
C SER A 61 -32.72 0.98 17.96
N PRO A 62 -33.82 0.54 18.59
CA PRO A 62 -34.97 1.44 18.89
C PRO A 62 -34.53 2.63 19.76
N ALA A 63 -33.61 2.44 20.69
CA ALA A 63 -33.10 3.48 21.57
C ALA A 63 -32.33 4.58 20.81
N LEU A 64 -31.69 4.24 19.70
CA LEU A 64 -30.92 5.16 18.85
C LEU A 64 -31.70 5.58 17.58
N GLY A 65 -32.83 4.97 17.31
CA GLY A 65 -33.56 5.18 16.06
C GLY A 65 -32.79 4.80 14.80
N THR A 66 -31.90 3.80 14.92
CA THR A 66 -31.04 3.39 13.81
C THR A 66 -31.48 2.05 13.22
N PRO A 67 -31.42 1.88 11.86
CA PRO A 67 -31.64 0.59 11.21
C PRO A 67 -30.50 -0.36 11.53
N GLY A 68 -30.76 -1.67 11.41
CA GLY A 68 -29.74 -2.69 11.56
C GLY A 68 -28.98 -2.95 10.25
N ILE A 69 -27.81 -3.54 10.37
CA ILE A 69 -27.00 -3.93 9.20
C ILE A 69 -27.64 -5.06 8.38
N ALA A 70 -28.62 -5.77 8.92
CA ALA A 70 -29.34 -6.83 8.20
C ALA A 70 -30.07 -6.28 6.95
N GLU A 71 -30.50 -5.02 6.97
CA GLU A 71 -31.10 -4.37 5.80
C GLU A 71 -30.15 -4.25 4.60
N TRP A 72 -28.85 -4.24 4.87
CA TRP A 72 -27.79 -4.13 3.84
C TRP A 72 -27.33 -5.46 3.29
N TYR A 73 -27.82 -6.56 3.88
CA TYR A 73 -27.42 -7.90 3.49
C TYR A 73 -28.19 -8.35 2.24
N ALA A 74 -27.45 -8.59 1.16
CA ALA A 74 -27.99 -9.08 -0.09
C ALA A 74 -27.33 -10.43 -0.43
N TYR A 75 -28.04 -11.54 -0.13
CA TYR A 75 -27.56 -12.88 -0.48
C TYR A 75 -28.12 -13.34 -1.83
N ALA A 76 -27.23 -13.72 -2.72
CA ALA A 76 -27.57 -14.37 -3.98
C ALA A 76 -26.69 -15.62 -4.17
N PRO A 77 -27.29 -16.80 -4.43
CA PRO A 77 -26.53 -18.00 -4.65
C PRO A 77 -25.68 -17.89 -5.93
N LYS A 78 -24.36 -17.93 -5.79
CA LYS A 78 -23.41 -17.75 -6.91
C LYS A 78 -23.77 -18.58 -8.14
N LYS A 79 -24.07 -19.87 -7.97
CA LYS A 79 -24.40 -20.78 -9.08
C LYS A 79 -25.66 -20.37 -9.85
N GLN A 80 -26.64 -19.78 -9.16
CA GLN A 80 -27.86 -19.30 -9.83
C GLN A 80 -27.60 -18.03 -10.61
N VAL A 81 -26.80 -17.13 -10.04
CA VAL A 81 -26.39 -15.90 -10.72
C VAL A 81 -25.57 -16.22 -11.97
N GLU A 82 -24.59 -17.11 -11.86
CA GLU A 82 -23.78 -17.56 -12.99
C GLU A 82 -24.62 -18.21 -14.10
N ALA A 83 -25.63 -19.01 -13.73
CA ALA A 83 -26.55 -19.59 -14.70
C ALA A 83 -27.39 -18.52 -15.41
N ASP A 84 -27.90 -17.54 -14.68
CA ASP A 84 -28.69 -16.46 -15.27
C ASP A 84 -27.82 -15.52 -16.14
N VAL A 85 -26.57 -15.29 -15.76
CA VAL A 85 -25.61 -14.55 -16.61
C VAL A 85 -25.41 -15.29 -17.94
N ALA A 86 -25.24 -16.61 -17.90
CA ALA A 86 -25.11 -17.41 -19.11
C ALA A 86 -26.37 -17.33 -20.01
N LEU A 87 -27.57 -17.25 -19.42
CA LEU A 87 -28.82 -17.03 -20.18
C LEU A 87 -28.87 -15.64 -20.82
N VAL A 88 -28.30 -14.62 -20.16
CA VAL A 88 -28.18 -13.29 -20.76
C VAL A 88 -27.18 -13.31 -21.91
N GLU A 89 -26.07 -13.98 -21.76
CA GLU A 89 -25.05 -14.10 -22.79
C GLU A 89 -25.55 -14.89 -24.02
N SER A 90 -26.37 -15.92 -23.82
CA SER A 90 -27.00 -16.67 -24.89
C SER A 90 -28.20 -15.96 -25.56
N GLY A 91 -28.68 -14.89 -24.95
CA GLY A 91 -29.86 -14.16 -25.41
C GLY A 91 -31.22 -14.77 -24.98
N GLU A 92 -31.20 -15.81 -24.16
CA GLU A 92 -32.41 -16.45 -23.63
C GLU A 92 -33.05 -15.64 -22.49
N MET A 93 -32.29 -14.78 -21.85
CA MET A 93 -32.76 -13.83 -20.85
C MET A 93 -32.38 -12.40 -21.26
N THR A 94 -33.29 -11.46 -21.13
CA THR A 94 -32.96 -10.04 -21.33
C THR A 94 -32.24 -9.46 -20.13
N LYS A 95 -31.42 -8.42 -20.35
CA LYS A 95 -30.77 -7.69 -19.25
C LYS A 95 -31.76 -7.13 -18.24
N ASP A 96 -32.91 -6.64 -18.73
CA ASP A 96 -33.96 -6.11 -17.86
C ASP A 96 -34.60 -7.19 -17.00
N ALA A 97 -34.81 -8.39 -17.53
CA ALA A 97 -35.31 -9.52 -16.77
C ALA A 97 -34.32 -9.98 -15.71
N PHE A 98 -33.02 -9.99 -16.04
CA PHE A 98 -31.95 -10.26 -15.07
C PHE A 98 -31.92 -9.20 -13.96
N ALA A 99 -31.94 -7.94 -14.34
CA ALA A 99 -31.95 -6.82 -13.39
C ALA A 99 -33.17 -6.88 -12.46
N ALA A 100 -34.37 -7.13 -13.00
CA ALA A 100 -35.59 -7.28 -12.23
C ALA A 100 -35.54 -8.47 -11.26
N LYS A 101 -35.01 -9.61 -11.69
CA LYS A 101 -34.87 -10.80 -10.85
C LYS A 101 -33.93 -10.60 -9.65
N TRP A 102 -32.88 -9.82 -9.83
CA TRP A 102 -31.82 -9.67 -8.85
C TRP A 102 -31.78 -8.25 -8.21
N ALA A 103 -32.74 -7.39 -8.52
CA ALA A 103 -32.78 -6.00 -8.08
C ALA A 103 -32.55 -5.80 -6.57
N ASP A 104 -33.16 -6.65 -5.74
CA ASP A 104 -33.05 -6.55 -4.28
C ASP A 104 -31.81 -7.24 -3.69
N LYS A 105 -31.05 -7.95 -4.51
CA LYS A 105 -29.97 -8.81 -4.04
C LYS A 105 -28.61 -8.48 -4.62
N LEU A 106 -28.53 -8.18 -5.92
CA LEU A 106 -27.28 -7.98 -6.62
C LEU A 106 -27.13 -6.61 -7.25
N ILE A 107 -28.23 -6.02 -7.75
CA ILE A 107 -28.19 -4.81 -8.55
C ILE A 107 -28.98 -3.72 -7.83
N ASP A 108 -28.36 -2.56 -7.67
CA ASP A 108 -29.07 -1.35 -7.37
C ASP A 108 -29.70 -0.85 -8.68
N VAL A 109 -31.05 -0.90 -8.79
CA VAL A 109 -31.78 -0.56 -10.02
C VAL A 109 -31.71 0.93 -10.31
N GLU A 110 -31.55 1.74 -9.27
CA GLU A 110 -31.41 3.20 -9.39
C GLU A 110 -29.98 3.60 -9.77
N HIS A 111 -29.01 2.79 -9.34
CA HIS A 111 -27.59 3.02 -9.58
C HIS A 111 -26.89 1.72 -10.02
N PRO A 112 -27.24 1.21 -11.19
CA PRO A 112 -26.74 -0.09 -11.66
C PRO A 112 -25.23 -0.15 -11.87
N ASP A 113 -24.58 0.99 -12.05
CA ASP A 113 -23.14 1.17 -12.14
C ASP A 113 -22.41 0.97 -10.80
N LEU A 114 -23.13 1.06 -9.68
CA LEU A 114 -22.57 0.79 -8.35
C LEU A 114 -22.54 -0.70 -8.00
N GLY A 115 -23.16 -1.56 -8.81
CA GLY A 115 -23.23 -3.00 -8.59
C GLY A 115 -24.19 -3.41 -7.46
N PRO A 116 -23.89 -4.48 -6.69
CA PRO A 116 -24.78 -4.96 -5.62
C PRO A 116 -25.07 -3.91 -4.57
N LYS A 117 -26.30 -3.88 -4.05
CA LYS A 117 -26.70 -2.99 -2.92
C LYS A 117 -25.76 -3.13 -1.71
N SER A 118 -25.22 -4.33 -1.49
CA SER A 118 -24.21 -4.58 -0.46
C SER A 118 -22.93 -3.75 -0.64
N ASN A 119 -22.65 -3.20 -1.83
CA ASN A 119 -21.54 -2.28 -2.04
C ASN A 119 -21.72 -0.92 -1.35
N LEU A 120 -22.91 -0.58 -0.89
CA LEU A 120 -23.14 0.56 -0.02
C LEU A 120 -22.51 0.32 1.38
N PHE A 121 -22.32 -0.94 1.76
CA PHE A 121 -21.59 -1.29 2.97
C PHE A 121 -20.09 -1.12 2.73
N CYS A 122 -19.47 -0.22 3.45
CA CYS A 122 -18.07 0.07 3.39
C CYS A 122 -17.41 -0.23 4.74
N SER A 123 -16.31 -0.96 4.74
CA SER A 123 -15.51 -1.15 5.94
C SER A 123 -14.10 -0.63 5.76
N ALA A 124 -13.53 -0.15 6.85
CA ALA A 124 -12.13 0.27 6.90
C ALA A 124 -11.46 -0.41 8.10
N GLY A 125 -10.43 -1.17 7.85
CA GLY A 125 -9.73 -1.95 8.86
C GLY A 125 -8.26 -1.57 9.05
N GLY A 126 -7.75 -1.87 10.22
CA GLY A 126 -6.32 -1.78 10.55
C GLY A 126 -5.58 -3.08 10.29
N ASP A 127 -4.25 -3.05 10.47
CA ASP A 127 -3.32 -4.14 10.14
C ASP A 127 -3.69 -5.52 10.67
N ARG A 128 -4.41 -5.62 11.78
CA ARG A 128 -4.71 -6.90 12.42
C ARG A 128 -6.15 -7.35 12.24
N MET A 129 -6.99 -6.46 11.73
CA MET A 129 -8.41 -6.71 11.57
C MET A 129 -8.80 -7.12 10.15
N PHE A 130 -7.85 -7.16 9.21
CA PHE A 130 -8.16 -7.49 7.81
C PHE A 130 -8.83 -8.87 7.66
N LEU A 131 -8.42 -9.87 8.44
CA LEU A 131 -9.05 -11.19 8.39
C LEU A 131 -10.53 -11.18 8.79
N VAL A 132 -10.89 -10.36 9.77
CA VAL A 132 -12.28 -10.21 10.22
C VAL A 132 -13.04 -9.27 9.30
N GLY A 133 -12.44 -8.12 8.96
CA GLY A 133 -13.03 -7.14 8.05
C GLY A 133 -13.29 -7.71 6.66
N ASP A 134 -12.33 -8.43 6.10
CA ASP A 134 -12.49 -9.09 4.79
C ASP A 134 -13.59 -10.14 4.83
N ARG A 135 -13.67 -10.94 5.90
CA ARG A 135 -14.74 -11.92 6.07
C ARG A 135 -16.11 -11.27 6.17
N LEU A 136 -16.25 -10.24 7.00
CA LEU A 136 -17.51 -9.54 7.16
C LEU A 136 -17.92 -8.84 5.87
N THR A 137 -17.02 -8.09 5.27
CA THR A 137 -17.34 -7.23 4.12
C THR A 137 -17.46 -8.03 2.83
N GLN A 138 -16.45 -8.82 2.48
CA GLN A 138 -16.40 -9.49 1.18
C GLN A 138 -17.18 -10.80 1.18
N LEU A 139 -17.06 -11.62 2.22
CA LEU A 139 -17.72 -12.91 2.29
C LEU A 139 -19.11 -12.84 2.92
N GLY A 140 -19.29 -11.97 3.92
CA GLY A 140 -20.58 -11.75 4.57
C GLY A 140 -21.52 -10.90 3.71
N PHE A 141 -21.14 -9.68 3.39
CA PHE A 141 -21.97 -8.74 2.63
C PHE A 141 -21.78 -8.81 1.11
N GLY A 142 -20.71 -9.44 0.61
CA GLY A 142 -20.39 -9.44 -0.81
C GLY A 142 -19.91 -8.08 -1.33
N SER A 143 -19.56 -7.15 -0.47
CA SER A 143 -19.08 -5.82 -0.85
C SER A 143 -17.62 -5.84 -1.23
N VAL A 144 -17.26 -5.11 -2.30
CA VAL A 144 -15.88 -4.86 -2.70
C VAL A 144 -15.25 -3.68 -1.93
N ASN A 145 -16.06 -2.91 -1.20
CA ASN A 145 -15.64 -1.68 -0.52
C ASN A 145 -15.02 -1.97 0.85
N ASN A 146 -13.92 -2.69 0.83
CA ASN A 146 -13.10 -2.96 2.01
C ASN A 146 -11.76 -2.25 1.87
N PHE A 147 -11.50 -1.28 2.76
CA PHE A 147 -10.29 -0.48 2.76
C PHE A 147 -9.36 -0.88 3.89
N ASN A 148 -8.09 -1.07 3.55
CA ASN A 148 -7.04 -1.21 4.54
C ASN A 148 -6.18 0.06 4.53
N HIS A 149 -5.84 0.58 5.72
CA HIS A 149 -4.97 1.76 5.84
C HIS A 149 -3.61 1.59 5.15
N GLY A 150 -3.19 0.36 4.90
CA GLY A 150 -1.98 0.06 4.13
C GLY A 150 -1.94 0.74 2.77
N GLY A 151 -3.10 0.95 2.13
CA GLY A 151 -3.24 1.64 0.83
C GLY A 151 -2.72 3.08 0.86
N VAL A 152 -2.89 3.77 1.97
CA VAL A 152 -2.42 5.15 2.17
C VAL A 152 -1.21 5.26 3.10
N CYS A 153 -0.56 4.14 3.42
CA CYS A 153 0.54 4.08 4.38
C CYS A 153 1.78 3.40 3.78
N GLY A 154 1.87 2.09 3.93
CA GLY A 154 3.05 1.32 3.56
C GLY A 154 3.05 0.77 2.14
N MET A 155 1.92 0.78 1.45
CA MET A 155 1.79 0.15 0.12
C MET A 155 2.63 0.88 -0.93
N THR A 156 2.76 2.20 -0.86
CA THR A 156 3.62 2.97 -1.76
C THR A 156 5.07 2.50 -1.70
N GLY A 157 5.62 2.26 -0.49
CA GLY A 157 6.96 1.70 -0.33
C GLY A 157 7.08 0.26 -0.85
N VAL A 158 6.05 -0.55 -0.66
CA VAL A 158 5.99 -1.92 -1.22
C VAL A 158 5.99 -1.85 -2.74
N MET A 159 5.16 -1.00 -3.33
CA MET A 159 5.08 -0.86 -4.79
C MET A 159 6.37 -0.31 -5.39
N ALA A 160 7.04 0.64 -4.72
CA ALA A 160 8.35 1.11 -5.13
C ALA A 160 9.36 -0.04 -5.15
N ASN A 161 9.43 -0.84 -4.10
CA ASN A 161 10.32 -2.00 -4.05
C ASN A 161 10.04 -3.02 -5.15
N VAL A 162 8.77 -3.34 -5.41
CA VAL A 162 8.38 -4.28 -6.47
C VAL A 162 8.77 -3.76 -7.86
N ARG A 163 8.75 -2.43 -8.07
CA ARG A 163 9.12 -1.81 -9.35
C ARG A 163 10.62 -1.68 -9.55
N THR A 164 11.39 -1.55 -8.49
CA THR A 164 12.83 -1.31 -8.56
C THR A 164 13.69 -2.57 -8.33
N HIS A 165 13.09 -3.66 -7.84
CA HIS A 165 13.81 -4.89 -7.54
C HIS A 165 13.11 -6.10 -8.16
N PRO A 166 13.86 -7.09 -8.67
CA PRO A 166 13.31 -8.24 -9.39
C PRO A 166 12.63 -9.27 -8.48
N THR A 167 12.31 -8.91 -7.25
CA THR A 167 11.66 -9.83 -6.32
C THR A 167 10.17 -9.56 -6.27
N THR A 168 9.36 -10.59 -6.45
CA THR A 168 7.90 -10.55 -6.29
C THR A 168 7.46 -10.60 -4.82
N ASN A 169 8.40 -10.75 -3.89
CA ASN A 169 8.14 -10.78 -2.47
C ASN A 169 7.99 -9.36 -1.93
N HIS A 170 6.90 -9.11 -1.22
CA HIS A 170 6.60 -7.88 -0.48
C HIS A 170 7.58 -7.58 0.66
N LYS A 171 8.76 -8.17 0.65
CA LYS A 171 9.77 -7.95 1.67
C LYS A 171 10.29 -6.53 1.57
N ARG A 172 10.21 -5.82 2.67
CA ARG A 172 10.80 -4.51 2.80
C ARG A 172 12.31 -4.64 2.75
N MET A 173 12.94 -3.87 1.87
CA MET A 173 14.39 -3.72 1.86
C MET A 173 14.78 -2.57 2.78
N TYR A 174 15.87 -2.75 3.49
CA TYR A 174 16.46 -1.73 4.34
C TYR A 174 17.87 -1.45 3.84
N ALA A 175 18.29 -0.19 3.97
CA ALA A 175 19.67 0.19 3.69
C ALA A 175 20.64 -0.59 4.60
N ASP A 176 21.79 -0.96 4.06
CA ASP A 176 22.88 -1.57 4.83
C ASP A 176 23.65 -0.49 5.59
N ILE A 177 23.06 -0.07 6.73
CA ILE A 177 23.59 1.02 7.54
C ILE A 177 24.95 0.68 8.14
N ASP A 178 25.22 -0.59 8.38
CA ASP A 178 26.46 -1.00 9.00
C ASP A 178 27.69 -0.80 8.08
N HIS A 179 27.47 -0.71 6.77
CA HIS A 179 28.55 -0.57 5.78
C HIS A 179 28.43 0.67 4.89
N CYS A 180 27.29 1.38 4.90
CA CYS A 180 27.14 2.54 4.04
C CYS A 180 28.00 3.72 4.50
N GLU A 181 28.55 4.46 3.54
CA GLU A 181 29.34 5.67 3.76
C GLU A 181 28.51 6.93 3.63
N CYS A 182 27.35 6.83 2.95
CA CYS A 182 26.42 7.93 2.73
C CYS A 182 25.00 7.38 2.82
N LEU A 183 24.14 8.08 3.57
CA LEU A 183 22.73 7.75 3.70
C LEU A 183 21.88 8.99 3.43
N ILE A 184 20.87 8.82 2.58
CA ILE A 184 19.82 9.83 2.37
C ILE A 184 18.57 9.34 3.06
N ILE A 185 18.07 10.08 4.05
CA ILE A 185 16.76 9.88 4.68
C ILE A 185 15.78 10.81 3.97
N TRP A 186 14.71 10.26 3.41
CA TRP A 186 13.74 11.01 2.64
C TRP A 186 12.33 10.81 3.16
N GLY A 187 11.72 11.89 3.68
CA GLY A 187 10.33 11.90 4.15
C GLY A 187 10.03 10.94 5.31
N THR A 188 11.02 10.64 6.16
CA THR A 188 10.85 9.74 7.29
C THR A 188 11.69 10.15 8.49
N GLU A 189 11.27 9.74 9.70
CA GLU A 189 11.91 10.15 10.96
C GLU A 189 12.37 8.93 11.78
N PRO A 190 13.47 8.24 11.35
CA PRO A 190 13.91 7.01 12.01
C PRO A 190 14.52 7.23 13.41
N MET A 191 14.87 8.45 13.77
CA MET A 191 15.49 8.74 15.07
C MET A 191 14.48 8.87 16.21
N THR A 192 13.17 8.97 15.92
CA THR A 192 12.14 9.12 16.95
C THR A 192 11.04 8.07 16.90
N ALA A 193 10.21 8.12 15.88
CA ALA A 193 9.03 7.29 15.78
C ALA A 193 8.86 6.88 14.33
N ASN A 194 9.18 5.67 14.04
CA ASN A 194 9.05 5.14 12.71
C ASN A 194 8.36 3.79 12.76
N LYS A 195 7.70 3.43 11.70
CA LYS A 195 7.26 2.06 11.42
C LYS A 195 8.46 1.14 11.15
N GLY A 196 9.66 1.69 11.10
CA GLY A 196 10.91 0.97 10.92
C GLY A 196 11.32 0.16 12.15
N PRO A 197 12.32 -0.67 12.03
CA PRO A 197 12.81 -1.49 13.12
C PRO A 197 13.43 -0.64 14.23
N SER A 198 13.23 -1.02 15.47
CA SER A 198 13.71 -0.31 16.66
C SER A 198 15.24 -0.19 16.73
N TRP A 199 15.96 -1.06 16.04
CA TRP A 199 17.42 -1.02 15.96
C TRP A 199 17.98 0.08 15.02
N LEU A 200 17.13 0.75 14.24
CA LEU A 200 17.58 1.66 13.19
C LEU A 200 18.30 2.88 13.78
N ALA A 201 17.71 3.53 14.79
CA ALA A 201 18.30 4.72 15.39
C ALA A 201 19.68 4.46 16.05
N PRO A 202 19.86 3.41 16.87
CA PRO A 202 21.19 3.09 17.40
C PRO A 202 22.22 2.80 16.30
N ARG A 203 21.86 2.09 15.24
CA ARG A 203 22.80 1.80 14.13
C ARG A 203 23.16 3.05 13.35
N LEU A 204 22.21 3.97 13.15
CA LEU A 204 22.51 5.27 12.54
C LEU A 204 23.54 6.05 13.36
N SER A 205 23.41 6.05 14.69
CA SER A 205 24.38 6.72 15.56
C SER A 205 25.78 6.12 15.40
N VAL A 206 25.91 4.80 15.46
CA VAL A 206 27.20 4.10 15.28
C VAL A 206 27.77 4.34 13.88
N ALA A 207 26.95 4.31 12.85
CA ALA A 207 27.40 4.59 11.48
C ALA A 207 27.94 6.02 11.34
N ARG A 208 27.32 6.98 11.99
CA ARG A 208 27.79 8.36 11.99
C ARG A 208 29.11 8.53 12.76
N GLU A 209 29.30 7.85 13.86
CA GLU A 209 30.57 7.82 14.59
C GLU A 209 31.69 7.26 13.71
N ARG A 210 31.38 6.31 12.83
CA ARG A 210 32.32 5.79 11.82
C ARG A 210 32.60 6.79 10.69
N GLY A 211 31.88 7.89 10.59
CA GLY A 211 32.06 8.92 9.56
C GLY A 211 31.04 8.90 8.41
N MET A 212 30.00 8.08 8.50
CA MET A 212 28.92 8.06 7.51
C MET A 212 28.31 9.45 7.35
N LYS A 213 28.16 9.92 6.13
CA LYS A 213 27.48 11.17 5.81
C LYS A 213 25.98 10.97 5.79
N LEU A 214 25.27 11.88 6.43
CA LEU A 214 23.82 11.84 6.56
C LEU A 214 23.19 13.06 5.90
N TYR A 215 22.37 12.79 4.88
CA TYR A 215 21.52 13.79 4.23
C TYR A 215 20.06 13.54 4.60
N VAL A 216 19.32 14.59 4.89
CA VAL A 216 17.89 14.46 5.21
C VAL A 216 17.08 15.39 4.32
N VAL A 217 16.15 14.79 3.57
CA VAL A 217 15.15 15.48 2.75
C VAL A 217 13.83 15.40 3.49
N ASP A 218 13.40 16.50 4.08
CA ASP A 218 12.16 16.56 4.87
C ASP A 218 11.71 18.01 4.98
N PRO A 219 10.42 18.32 4.80
CA PRO A 219 9.93 19.69 4.98
C PRO A 219 10.13 20.23 6.41
N ARG A 220 10.26 19.33 7.38
CA ARG A 220 10.43 19.66 8.79
C ARG A 220 11.81 19.25 9.29
N GLN A 221 12.46 20.17 10.02
CA GLN A 221 13.70 19.86 10.71
C GLN A 221 13.43 19.05 12.00
N GLY A 222 13.13 17.74 11.80
CA GLY A 222 12.97 16.79 12.90
C GLY A 222 14.30 16.38 13.54
N ARG A 223 14.28 15.37 14.41
CA ARG A 223 15.49 14.87 15.07
C ARG A 223 16.52 14.30 14.10
N SER A 224 16.08 13.60 13.07
CA SER A 224 16.99 13.10 12.04
C SER A 224 17.65 14.25 11.28
N ALA A 225 16.86 15.25 10.87
CA ALA A 225 17.36 16.42 10.17
C ALA A 225 18.30 17.27 11.03
N SER A 226 18.03 17.40 12.32
CA SER A 226 18.92 18.13 13.25
C SER A 226 20.28 17.44 13.48
N LYS A 227 20.41 16.19 13.08
CA LYS A 227 21.66 15.40 13.15
C LYS A 227 22.32 15.20 11.79
N ALA A 228 21.70 15.68 10.71
CA ALA A 228 22.22 15.55 9.36
C ALA A 228 23.45 16.44 9.12
N ASP A 229 24.32 15.99 8.22
CA ASP A 229 25.36 16.85 7.65
C ASP A 229 24.75 17.92 6.74
N VAL A 230 23.66 17.54 6.02
CA VAL A 230 22.88 18.46 5.20
C VAL A 230 21.39 18.15 5.35
N TRP A 231 20.61 19.18 5.60
CA TRP A 231 19.15 19.12 5.57
C TRP A 231 18.64 19.90 4.36
N LEU A 232 17.77 19.25 3.57
CA LEU A 232 17.11 19.79 2.40
C LEU A 232 15.61 19.95 2.71
N PRO A 233 15.12 21.17 2.97
CA PRO A 233 13.70 21.42 3.25
C PRO A 233 12.89 21.37 1.95
N VAL A 234 12.47 20.18 1.54
CA VAL A 234 11.64 20.00 0.36
C VAL A 234 10.24 20.56 0.60
N ILE A 235 9.70 21.26 -0.39
CA ILE A 235 8.30 21.69 -0.36
C ILE A 235 7.43 20.46 -0.51
N PRO A 236 6.39 20.22 0.35
CA PRO A 236 5.48 19.09 0.22
C PRO A 236 4.91 18.98 -1.20
N GLY A 237 4.98 17.79 -1.78
CA GLY A 237 4.57 17.52 -3.16
C GLY A 237 5.64 17.80 -4.22
N LYS A 238 6.84 18.27 -3.84
CA LYS A 238 7.95 18.56 -4.76
C LYS A 238 9.10 17.55 -4.69
N ASP A 239 8.84 16.38 -4.12
CA ASP A 239 9.83 15.31 -4.01
C ASP A 239 10.29 14.80 -5.38
N ALA A 240 9.36 14.67 -6.31
CA ALA A 240 9.66 14.21 -7.67
C ALA A 240 10.57 15.21 -8.41
N GLU A 241 10.31 16.51 -8.28
CA GLU A 241 11.12 17.55 -8.91
C GLU A 241 12.55 17.55 -8.37
N LEU A 242 12.73 17.34 -7.05
CA LEU A 242 14.06 17.20 -6.48
C LEU A 242 14.78 15.95 -7.02
N ALA A 243 14.08 14.82 -7.08
CA ALA A 243 14.64 13.59 -7.64
C ALA A 243 15.03 13.76 -9.12
N PHE A 244 14.19 14.41 -9.93
CA PHE A 244 14.50 14.71 -11.33
C PHE A 244 15.68 15.67 -11.47
N ALA A 245 15.79 16.67 -10.59
CA ALA A 245 16.94 17.57 -10.59
C ALA A 245 18.26 16.81 -10.29
N MET A 246 18.23 15.88 -9.33
CA MET A 246 19.39 15.03 -9.04
C MET A 246 19.75 14.12 -10.24
N MET A 247 18.76 13.49 -10.88
CA MET A 247 18.98 12.67 -12.08
C MET A 247 19.53 13.51 -13.24
N SER A 248 18.97 14.69 -13.47
CA SER A 248 19.45 15.60 -14.52
C SER A 248 20.90 16.00 -14.30
N TRP A 249 21.28 16.27 -13.05
CA TRP A 249 22.67 16.58 -12.72
C TRP A 249 23.61 15.39 -12.94
N ILE A 250 23.20 14.17 -12.55
CA ILE A 250 23.96 12.94 -12.76
C ILE A 250 24.18 12.71 -14.26
N ILE A 251 23.16 12.89 -15.08
CA ILE A 251 23.24 12.71 -16.53
C ILE A 251 24.14 13.78 -17.16
N ALA A 252 23.93 15.05 -16.81
CA ALA A 252 24.68 16.17 -17.38
C ALA A 252 26.19 16.12 -17.04
N ASN A 253 26.54 15.48 -15.92
CA ASN A 253 27.94 15.33 -15.49
C ASN A 253 28.51 13.91 -15.73
N GLU A 254 27.78 13.08 -16.49
CA GLU A 254 28.18 11.71 -16.87
C GLU A 254 28.57 10.85 -15.64
N ARG A 255 27.85 11.01 -14.53
CA ARG A 255 28.10 10.30 -13.26
C ARG A 255 27.21 9.07 -13.09
N TYR A 256 26.88 8.40 -14.16
CA TYR A 256 26.08 7.18 -14.18
C TYR A 256 26.92 5.98 -14.65
N ASP A 257 26.48 4.79 -14.31
CA ASP A 257 27.08 3.55 -14.78
C ASP A 257 26.59 3.25 -16.22
N ALA A 258 27.41 3.60 -17.19
CA ALA A 258 27.07 3.44 -18.61
C ALA A 258 26.97 1.95 -19.00
N ALA A 259 27.79 1.06 -18.43
CA ALA A 259 27.76 -0.36 -18.72
C ALA A 259 26.43 -0.97 -18.27
N TYR A 260 26.04 -0.71 -17.03
CA TYR A 260 24.76 -1.17 -16.49
C TYR A 260 23.55 -0.63 -17.27
N LEU A 261 23.53 0.68 -17.57
CA LEU A 261 22.44 1.31 -18.31
C LEU A 261 22.35 0.88 -19.78
N SER A 262 23.43 0.33 -20.33
CA SER A 262 23.47 -0.24 -21.69
C SER A 262 22.98 -1.70 -21.72
N ALA A 263 22.57 -2.27 -20.60
CA ALA A 263 22.10 -3.64 -20.46
C ALA A 263 20.56 -3.69 -20.25
N PRO A 264 19.75 -3.48 -21.30
CA PRO A 264 18.28 -3.38 -21.16
C PRO A 264 17.58 -4.75 -20.98
N SER A 265 18.32 -5.84 -21.06
CA SER A 265 17.79 -7.19 -20.90
C SER A 265 18.81 -8.12 -20.23
N LYS A 266 18.31 -9.25 -19.68
CA LYS A 266 19.18 -10.28 -19.11
C LYS A 266 20.25 -10.78 -20.07
N LYS A 267 19.93 -10.87 -21.35
CA LYS A 267 20.84 -11.32 -22.40
C LYS A 267 21.95 -10.28 -22.65
N ALA A 268 21.57 -9.00 -22.69
CA ALA A 268 22.53 -7.91 -22.82
C ALA A 268 23.46 -7.81 -21.62
N ALA A 269 22.92 -7.91 -20.41
CA ALA A 269 23.72 -7.92 -19.19
C ALA A 269 24.75 -9.05 -19.20
N ALA A 270 24.35 -10.26 -19.55
CA ALA A 270 25.27 -11.39 -19.67
C ALA A 270 26.40 -11.16 -20.69
N ALA A 271 26.07 -10.52 -21.83
CA ALA A 271 27.05 -10.17 -22.86
C ALA A 271 28.06 -9.11 -22.40
N LEU A 272 27.64 -8.20 -21.51
CA LEU A 272 28.47 -7.13 -20.94
C LEU A 272 29.17 -7.55 -19.63
N GLY A 273 28.88 -8.75 -19.12
CA GLY A 273 29.40 -9.21 -17.82
C GLY A 273 28.71 -8.57 -16.62
N GLU A 274 27.55 -7.92 -16.84
CA GLU A 274 26.77 -7.28 -15.80
C GLU A 274 25.90 -8.30 -15.03
N PRO A 275 25.83 -8.22 -13.70
CA PRO A 275 25.04 -9.15 -12.90
C PRO A 275 23.52 -8.92 -13.00
N THR A 276 23.12 -7.73 -13.41
CA THR A 276 21.70 -7.31 -13.52
C THR A 276 21.50 -6.41 -14.74
N TRP A 277 20.26 -6.08 -15.05
CA TRP A 277 19.87 -5.25 -16.19
C TRP A 277 18.86 -4.19 -15.77
N SER A 278 18.68 -3.17 -16.60
CA SER A 278 17.71 -2.08 -16.39
C SER A 278 17.02 -1.72 -17.70
N ASP A 279 15.70 -1.52 -17.62
CA ASP A 279 14.87 -0.98 -18.68
C ASP A 279 14.71 0.56 -18.61
N ALA A 280 15.42 1.20 -17.68
CA ALA A 280 15.30 2.64 -17.41
C ALA A 280 15.67 3.53 -18.60
N THR A 281 16.43 3.00 -19.57
CA THR A 281 16.88 3.71 -20.78
C THR A 281 16.01 3.45 -22.01
N HIS A 282 14.95 2.65 -21.90
CA HIS A 282 14.03 2.43 -23.00
C HIS A 282 13.32 3.73 -23.39
N LEU A 283 13.28 4.01 -24.70
CA LEU A 283 12.46 5.08 -25.23
C LEU A 283 10.98 4.66 -25.25
N VAL A 284 10.09 5.60 -24.92
CA VAL A 284 8.64 5.39 -24.97
C VAL A 284 7.98 6.42 -25.88
N ALA A 285 6.96 6.01 -26.61
CA ALA A 285 6.18 6.91 -27.44
C ALA A 285 5.15 7.65 -26.58
N VAL A 286 5.43 8.89 -26.21
CA VAL A 286 4.59 9.68 -25.28
C VAL A 286 3.24 10.05 -25.88
N ASP A 287 3.15 10.14 -27.21
CA ASP A 287 1.95 10.56 -27.94
C ASP A 287 0.97 9.41 -28.24
N LEU A 288 1.35 8.17 -27.88
CA LEU A 288 0.51 7.00 -28.12
C LEU A 288 -0.17 6.52 -26.83
N PRO A 289 -1.38 5.97 -26.92
CA PRO A 289 -2.03 5.31 -25.78
C PRO A 289 -1.10 4.23 -25.19
N ASN A 290 -1.09 4.14 -23.86
CA ASN A 290 -0.25 3.22 -23.09
C ASN A 290 1.28 3.42 -23.21
N ARG A 291 1.73 4.47 -23.89
CA ARG A 291 3.16 4.83 -24.01
C ARG A 291 4.05 3.62 -24.31
N PRO A 292 3.85 2.93 -25.43
CA PRO A 292 4.59 1.72 -25.73
C PRO A 292 6.09 1.99 -25.88
N ILE A 293 6.90 0.96 -25.60
CA ILE A 293 8.34 1.01 -25.84
C ILE A 293 8.60 1.19 -27.34
N VAL A 294 9.48 2.12 -27.68
CA VAL A 294 9.87 2.38 -29.06
C VAL A 294 10.96 1.39 -29.45
N THR A 295 10.68 0.53 -30.40
CA THR A 295 11.64 -0.45 -30.92
C THR A 295 12.46 0.13 -32.08
N ALA A 296 13.60 -0.49 -32.42
CA ALA A 296 14.41 -0.12 -33.57
C ALA A 296 13.60 -0.13 -34.87
N LYS A 297 12.62 -1.03 -35.00
CA LYS A 297 11.68 -1.11 -36.15
C LYS A 297 10.83 0.16 -36.28
N VAL A 298 10.34 0.70 -35.17
CA VAL A 298 9.53 1.94 -35.16
C VAL A 298 10.37 3.14 -35.59
N LEU A 299 11.66 3.13 -35.27
CA LEU A 299 12.61 4.18 -35.66
C LEU A 299 13.15 4.02 -37.07
N GLY A 300 12.65 3.06 -37.88
CA GLY A 300 13.15 2.80 -39.22
C GLY A 300 14.55 2.19 -39.27
N ARG A 301 15.08 1.71 -38.13
CA ARG A 301 16.40 1.07 -38.00
C ARG A 301 16.30 -0.47 -38.00
N ALA A 302 15.28 -1.00 -38.65
CA ALA A 302 15.08 -2.44 -38.81
C ALA A 302 16.25 -3.05 -39.61
N GLY A 303 17.07 -3.87 -38.96
CA GLY A 303 18.30 -4.45 -39.52
C GLY A 303 19.57 -4.08 -38.73
N GLU A 304 19.55 -3.00 -37.97
CA GLU A 304 20.51 -2.77 -36.92
C GLU A 304 20.04 -3.60 -35.70
N ALA A 305 20.37 -4.89 -35.67
CA ALA A 305 20.14 -5.69 -34.48
C ALA A 305 20.84 -4.97 -33.33
N GLY A 306 20.08 -4.40 -32.43
CA GLY A 306 20.61 -3.96 -31.16
C GLY A 306 21.35 -5.12 -30.53
N ALA A 307 22.31 -4.86 -29.67
CA ALA A 307 23.15 -5.88 -28.98
C ALA A 307 22.35 -7.02 -28.32
N ASN A 308 21.02 -6.96 -28.34
CA ASN A 308 20.07 -7.86 -27.68
C ASN A 308 19.31 -8.79 -28.62
N GLY A 309 19.47 -8.68 -29.94
CA GLY A 309 18.77 -9.54 -30.90
C GLY A 309 17.23 -9.41 -30.88
N GLU A 310 16.71 -8.33 -30.34
CA GLU A 310 15.31 -7.94 -30.44
C GLU A 310 15.17 -6.98 -31.63
N ALA A 311 14.54 -7.47 -32.70
CA ALA A 311 14.21 -6.66 -33.86
C ALA A 311 12.95 -5.84 -33.64
#